data_f6c723953802a0a3ca2098f9e5278f83
#
_entry.id   f6c723953802a0a3ca2098f9e5278f83
#
_cell.length_a   1.000
_cell.length_b   1.000
_cell.length_c   1.000
_cell.angle_alpha   90.00
_cell.angle_beta   90.00
_cell.angle_gamma   90.00
#
_symmetry.space_group_name_H-M   'P 1'
#
loop_
_entity.id
_entity.type
_entity.pdbx_description
1 polymer ?
#
loop_
_entity_poly.entity_id
_entity_poly.type
_entity_poly.pdbx_seq_one_letter_code
_entity_poly.pdbx_strand_id
1 'polypeptide(L)'
;MWLSKTLVVIAVMCSMSVVVHSSQAVMKDMTKNFIKAYEVCAKEYNLPEAAGAELMNFWKEGYVVTSREAGCAILCLSSKLNLLDPEGTLHRGNTVEFAKQHGSDDAMAHQLVDIVHACEKSVPPNEDNCLMALGISMCFKTEIHKLNWAPNHELMFEELVSDMWNS
;
A
#
# COMPACT_ATOMS: atom_id res chain seq x y z
N MET A 1 -22.73 32.17 -22.96
CA MET A 1 -23.18 31.33 -21.84
C MET A 1 -22.84 29.85 -22.00
N TRP A 2 -22.75 29.31 -23.20
CA TRP A 2 -22.35 27.92 -23.47
C TRP A 2 -20.82 27.65 -23.31
N LEU A 3 -19.97 28.58 -23.78
CA LEU A 3 -18.51 28.48 -23.62
C LEU A 3 -18.06 28.46 -22.16
N SER A 4 -18.76 29.17 -21.28
CA SER A 4 -18.42 29.22 -19.85
C SER A 4 -18.68 27.89 -19.15
N LYS A 5 -19.76 27.18 -19.50
CA LYS A 5 -20.08 25.87 -18.90
C LYS A 5 -19.13 24.75 -19.37
N THR A 6 -18.70 24.77 -20.64
CA THR A 6 -17.72 23.81 -21.16
C THR A 6 -16.35 24.00 -20.56
N LEU A 7 -15.90 25.25 -20.34
CA LEU A 7 -14.62 25.54 -19.67
C LEU A 7 -14.61 25.09 -18.21
N VAL A 8 -15.71 25.27 -17.48
CA VAL A 8 -15.83 24.82 -16.09
C VAL A 8 -15.83 23.29 -16.00
N VAL A 9 -16.50 22.58 -16.92
CA VAL A 9 -16.51 21.11 -16.95
C VAL A 9 -15.12 20.57 -17.28
N ILE A 10 -14.40 21.16 -18.22
CA ILE A 10 -13.03 20.75 -18.57
C ILE A 10 -12.07 21.01 -17.39
N ALA A 11 -12.20 22.13 -16.68
CA ALA A 11 -11.37 22.45 -15.52
C ALA A 11 -11.62 21.46 -14.34
N VAL A 12 -12.87 21.08 -14.10
CA VAL A 12 -13.22 20.12 -13.06
C VAL A 12 -12.73 18.71 -13.40
N MET A 13 -12.84 18.31 -14.68
CA MET A 13 -12.31 17.01 -15.14
C MET A 13 -10.78 16.94 -15.04
N CYS A 14 -10.07 18.02 -15.38
CA CYS A 14 -8.62 18.10 -15.27
C CYS A 14 -8.14 18.03 -13.80
N SER A 15 -8.83 18.71 -12.88
CA SER A 15 -8.44 18.68 -11.45
C SER A 15 -8.67 17.30 -10.81
N MET A 16 -9.73 16.59 -11.16
CA MET A 16 -9.95 15.21 -10.69
C MET A 16 -8.87 14.25 -11.20
N SER A 17 -8.44 14.36 -12.43
CA SER A 17 -7.40 13.50 -13.00
C SER A 17 -6.05 13.69 -12.31
N VAL A 18 -5.71 14.91 -11.96
CA VAL A 18 -4.45 15.23 -11.26
C VAL A 18 -4.44 14.68 -9.83
N VAL A 19 -5.55 14.76 -9.11
CA VAL A 19 -5.65 14.23 -7.74
C VAL A 19 -5.51 12.70 -7.73
N VAL A 20 -6.19 11.99 -8.64
CA VAL A 20 -6.09 10.52 -8.74
C VAL A 20 -4.66 10.09 -9.08
N HIS A 21 -4.00 10.79 -10.01
CA HIS A 21 -2.61 10.48 -10.35
C HIS A 21 -1.66 10.72 -9.17
N SER A 22 -1.86 11.77 -8.39
CA SER A 22 -1.09 12.05 -7.18
C SER A 22 -1.23 10.92 -6.14
N SER A 23 -2.44 10.41 -5.91
CA SER A 23 -2.69 9.33 -4.94
C SER A 23 -2.00 8.02 -5.35
N GLN A 24 -2.05 7.65 -6.63
CA GLN A 24 -1.33 6.48 -7.14
C GLN A 24 0.19 6.64 -7.03
N ALA A 25 0.72 7.84 -7.25
CA ALA A 25 2.14 8.12 -7.09
C ALA A 25 2.60 7.96 -5.63
N VAL A 26 1.81 8.45 -4.67
CA VAL A 26 2.06 8.26 -3.24
C VAL A 26 2.07 6.77 -2.88
N MET A 27 1.04 6.03 -3.29
CA MET A 27 0.96 4.58 -3.04
C MET A 27 2.12 3.81 -3.66
N LYS A 28 2.57 4.20 -4.86
CA LYS A 28 3.75 3.63 -5.52
C LYS A 28 5.02 3.88 -4.70
N ASP A 29 5.23 5.09 -4.24
CA ASP A 29 6.43 5.46 -3.48
C ASP A 29 6.49 4.73 -2.12
N MET A 30 5.37 4.66 -1.40
CA MET A 30 5.27 3.86 -0.19
C MET A 30 5.58 2.38 -0.47
N THR A 31 5.04 1.80 -1.55
CA THR A 31 5.27 0.42 -1.94
C THR A 31 6.75 0.13 -2.21
N LYS A 32 7.48 1.03 -2.86
CA LYS A 32 8.93 0.91 -3.05
C LYS A 32 9.70 0.81 -1.73
N ASN A 33 9.28 1.54 -0.71
CA ASN A 33 9.89 1.44 0.62
C ASN A 33 9.59 0.09 1.29
N PHE A 34 8.39 -0.45 1.12
CA PHE A 34 8.09 -1.82 1.57
C PHE A 34 8.99 -2.86 0.88
N ILE A 35 9.21 -2.73 -0.42
CA ILE A 35 10.09 -3.65 -1.17
C ILE A 35 11.53 -3.58 -0.68
N LYS A 36 12.06 -2.38 -0.41
CA LYS A 36 13.42 -2.22 0.16
C LYS A 36 13.55 -2.88 1.54
N ALA A 37 12.52 -2.78 2.38
CA ALA A 37 12.52 -3.43 3.68
C ALA A 37 12.38 -4.97 3.57
N TYR A 38 11.81 -5.48 2.48
CA TYR A 38 11.58 -6.92 2.27
C TYR A 38 12.88 -7.73 2.31
N GLU A 39 13.96 -7.25 1.71
CA GLU A 39 15.24 -7.97 1.70
C GLU A 39 15.77 -8.27 3.11
N VAL A 40 15.58 -7.31 4.02
CA VAL A 40 15.96 -7.49 5.44
C VAL A 40 15.07 -8.55 6.08
N CYS A 41 13.77 -8.47 5.90
CA CYS A 41 12.81 -9.43 6.42
C CYS A 41 12.99 -10.83 5.84
N ALA A 42 13.27 -10.95 4.55
CA ALA A 42 13.49 -12.22 3.89
C ALA A 42 14.69 -12.97 4.48
N LYS A 43 15.78 -12.26 4.76
CA LYS A 43 16.98 -12.82 5.40
C LYS A 43 16.76 -13.16 6.87
N GLU A 44 16.12 -12.27 7.62
CA GLU A 44 15.94 -12.41 9.07
C GLU A 44 14.99 -13.59 9.41
N TYR A 45 13.93 -13.77 8.63
CA TYR A 45 12.91 -14.79 8.83
C TYR A 45 13.03 -16.00 7.90
N ASN A 46 14.10 -16.05 7.10
CA ASN A 46 14.32 -17.10 6.10
C ASN A 46 13.08 -17.37 5.24
N LEU A 47 12.48 -16.29 4.71
CA LEU A 47 11.26 -16.37 3.93
C LEU A 47 11.53 -17.04 2.58
N PRO A 48 10.61 -17.90 2.09
CA PRO A 48 10.75 -18.52 0.79
C PRO A 48 10.59 -17.48 -0.35
N GLU A 49 11.26 -17.71 -1.47
CA GLU A 49 11.13 -16.83 -2.66
C GLU A 49 9.67 -16.66 -3.13
N ALA A 50 8.85 -17.70 -2.94
CA ALA A 50 7.43 -17.67 -3.27
C ALA A 50 6.67 -16.56 -2.54
N ALA A 51 7.01 -16.25 -1.28
CA ALA A 51 6.41 -15.16 -0.53
C ALA A 51 6.71 -13.80 -1.17
N GLY A 52 7.96 -13.59 -1.62
CA GLY A 52 8.35 -12.40 -2.37
C GLY A 52 7.61 -12.29 -3.70
N ALA A 53 7.49 -13.38 -4.44
CA ALA A 53 6.76 -13.41 -5.71
C ALA A 53 5.27 -13.07 -5.52
N GLU A 54 4.64 -13.52 -4.43
CA GLU A 54 3.26 -13.12 -4.10
C GLU A 54 3.17 -11.61 -3.81
N LEU A 55 4.08 -11.06 -3.02
CA LEU A 55 4.09 -9.65 -2.67
C LEU A 55 4.40 -8.73 -3.87
N MET A 56 5.21 -9.17 -4.82
CA MET A 56 5.42 -8.45 -6.07
C MET A 56 4.14 -8.30 -6.90
N ASN A 57 3.20 -9.23 -6.75
CA ASN A 57 1.89 -9.18 -7.39
C ASN A 57 0.80 -8.55 -6.51
N PHE A 58 1.17 -8.01 -5.35
CA PHE A 58 0.20 -7.49 -4.37
C PHE A 58 -0.82 -6.55 -4.99
N TRP A 59 -0.39 -5.57 -5.77
CA TRP A 59 -1.29 -4.57 -6.38
C TRP A 59 -1.97 -5.03 -7.68
N LYS A 60 -1.63 -6.20 -8.21
CA LYS A 60 -2.29 -6.72 -9.41
C LYS A 60 -3.78 -6.94 -9.13
N GLU A 61 -4.62 -6.41 -10.02
CA GLU A 61 -6.08 -6.56 -9.92
C GLU A 61 -6.47 -8.04 -9.99
N GLY A 62 -7.40 -8.45 -9.12
CA GLY A 62 -7.85 -9.84 -9.05
C GLY A 62 -6.85 -10.83 -8.44
N TYR A 63 -5.60 -10.44 -8.19
CA TYR A 63 -4.62 -11.31 -7.55
C TYR A 63 -4.87 -11.37 -6.04
N VAL A 64 -4.86 -12.57 -5.48
CA VAL A 64 -5.03 -12.80 -4.04
C VAL A 64 -3.75 -13.40 -3.48
N VAL A 65 -3.14 -12.71 -2.51
CA VAL A 65 -2.02 -13.24 -1.73
C VAL A 65 -2.58 -14.21 -0.70
N THR A 66 -2.05 -15.42 -0.61
CA THR A 66 -2.64 -16.49 0.20
C THR A 66 -1.68 -17.16 1.17
N SER A 67 -0.37 -17.05 0.96
CA SER A 67 0.59 -17.75 1.83
C SER A 67 0.73 -17.06 3.19
N ARG A 68 0.85 -17.88 4.23
CA ARG A 68 1.15 -17.42 5.59
C ARG A 68 2.48 -16.64 5.62
N GLU A 69 3.45 -17.10 4.85
CA GLU A 69 4.79 -16.52 4.75
C GLU A 69 4.75 -15.10 4.19
N ALA A 70 3.88 -14.81 3.22
CA ALA A 70 3.65 -13.45 2.76
C ALA A 70 3.04 -12.59 3.87
N GLY A 71 2.14 -13.13 4.67
CA GLY A 71 1.62 -12.46 5.87
C GLY A 71 2.70 -12.15 6.90
N CYS A 72 3.61 -13.10 7.16
CA CYS A 72 4.77 -12.88 8.03
C CYS A 72 5.70 -11.79 7.48
N ALA A 73 5.90 -11.76 6.16
CA ALA A 73 6.65 -10.70 5.51
C ALA A 73 5.99 -9.33 5.74
N ILE A 74 4.69 -9.21 5.52
CA ILE A 74 3.94 -7.96 5.74
C ILE A 74 4.07 -7.48 7.18
N LEU A 75 3.94 -8.38 8.16
CA LEU A 75 4.10 -8.07 9.57
C LEU A 75 5.51 -7.55 9.89
N CYS A 76 6.55 -8.24 9.37
CA CYS A 76 7.93 -7.81 9.51
C CYS A 76 8.16 -6.43 8.87
N LEU A 77 7.71 -6.22 7.63
CA LEU A 77 7.83 -4.94 6.92
C LEU A 77 7.22 -3.80 7.72
N SER A 78 6.01 -4.00 8.23
CA SER A 78 5.31 -3.00 9.03
C SER A 78 6.06 -2.67 10.31
N SER A 79 6.67 -3.67 10.94
CA SER A 79 7.52 -3.47 12.12
C SER A 79 8.81 -2.71 11.79
N LYS A 80 9.52 -3.10 10.72
CA LYS A 80 10.78 -2.43 10.30
C LYS A 80 10.57 -0.98 9.91
N LEU A 81 9.41 -0.65 9.37
CA LEU A 81 9.03 0.72 9.03
C LEU A 81 8.40 1.49 10.20
N ASN A 82 8.42 0.89 11.41
CA ASN A 82 7.89 1.50 12.63
C ASN A 82 6.40 1.88 12.54
N LEU A 83 5.63 1.08 11.81
CA LEU A 83 4.19 1.32 11.60
C LEU A 83 3.30 0.64 12.64
N LEU A 84 3.87 -0.22 13.49
CA LEU A 84 3.13 -0.95 14.53
C LEU A 84 3.39 -0.38 15.91
N ASP A 85 2.37 -0.46 16.76
CA ASP A 85 2.51 -0.23 18.21
C ASP A 85 3.06 -1.50 18.92
N PRO A 86 3.34 -1.43 20.23
CA PRO A 86 3.82 -2.59 20.99
C PRO A 86 2.84 -3.78 21.01
N GLU A 87 1.57 -3.53 20.78
CA GLU A 87 0.50 -4.53 20.73
C GLU A 87 0.41 -5.21 19.35
N GLY A 88 1.17 -4.71 18.35
CA GLY A 88 1.21 -5.24 16.99
C GLY A 88 0.09 -4.71 16.09
N THR A 89 -0.63 -3.68 16.51
CA THR A 89 -1.63 -2.97 15.70
C THR A 89 -1.01 -1.73 15.03
N LEU A 90 -1.70 -1.16 14.07
CA LEU A 90 -1.16 -0.01 13.33
C LEU A 90 -1.03 1.22 14.23
N HIS A 91 0.19 1.76 14.38
CA HIS A 91 0.43 3.00 15.10
C HIS A 91 0.00 4.21 14.28
N ARG A 92 -1.10 4.85 14.68
CA ARG A 92 -1.76 5.92 13.93
C ARG A 92 -0.81 7.05 13.54
N GLY A 93 -0.08 7.60 14.49
CA GLY A 93 0.82 8.75 14.27
C GLY A 93 1.97 8.41 13.33
N ASN A 94 2.66 7.30 13.56
CA ASN A 94 3.79 6.89 12.73
C ASN A 94 3.35 6.60 11.29
N THR A 95 2.16 6.04 11.10
CA THR A 95 1.63 5.73 9.76
C THR A 95 1.23 7.00 9.01
N VAL A 96 0.65 7.99 9.69
CA VAL A 96 0.40 9.32 9.11
C VAL A 96 1.70 9.95 8.65
N GLU A 97 2.73 9.97 9.50
CA GLU A 97 4.03 10.53 9.15
C GLU A 97 4.70 9.78 8.00
N PHE A 98 4.63 8.45 7.98
CA PHE A 98 5.13 7.64 6.88
C PHE A 98 4.46 8.01 5.55
N ALA A 99 3.13 8.12 5.52
CA ALA A 99 2.41 8.53 4.32
C ALA A 99 2.81 9.94 3.85
N LYS A 100 2.96 10.89 4.77
CA LYS A 100 3.38 12.27 4.47
C LYS A 100 4.81 12.34 3.94
N GLN A 101 5.74 11.54 4.45
CA GLN A 101 7.11 11.44 3.95
C GLN A 101 7.17 10.93 2.49
N HIS A 102 6.12 10.23 2.03
CA HIS A 102 5.99 9.72 0.66
C HIS A 102 5.07 10.58 -0.21
N GLY A 103 4.84 11.85 0.18
CA GLY A 103 4.15 12.85 -0.63
C GLY A 103 2.64 12.92 -0.43
N SER A 104 2.08 12.19 0.54
CA SER A 104 0.67 12.32 0.91
C SER A 104 0.40 13.69 1.55
N ASP A 105 -0.72 14.31 1.20
CA ASP A 105 -1.26 15.39 2.01
C ASP A 105 -1.87 14.86 3.32
N ASP A 106 -2.22 15.76 4.20
CA ASP A 106 -2.74 15.43 5.53
C ASP A 106 -4.06 14.66 5.46
N ALA A 107 -4.96 15.05 4.56
CA ALA A 107 -6.26 14.41 4.39
C ALA A 107 -6.11 12.96 3.90
N MET A 108 -5.28 12.73 2.88
CA MET A 108 -5.00 11.39 2.37
C MET A 108 -4.29 10.51 3.41
N ALA A 109 -3.31 11.06 4.15
CA ALA A 109 -2.60 10.33 5.19
C ALA A 109 -3.55 9.81 6.27
N HIS A 110 -4.45 10.66 6.75
CA HIS A 110 -5.46 10.25 7.72
C HIS A 110 -6.46 9.24 7.15
N GLN A 111 -6.89 9.41 5.90
CA GLN A 111 -7.80 8.46 5.25
C GLN A 111 -7.15 7.07 5.10
N LEU A 112 -5.87 6.99 4.72
CA LEU A 112 -5.13 5.73 4.66
C LEU A 112 -5.13 4.99 6.01
N VAL A 113 -4.84 5.73 7.09
CA VAL A 113 -4.86 5.18 8.45
C VAL A 113 -6.25 4.72 8.86
N ASP A 114 -7.29 5.49 8.57
CA ASP A 114 -8.67 5.12 8.86
C ASP A 114 -9.11 3.86 8.10
N ILE A 115 -8.67 3.67 6.87
CA ILE A 115 -8.91 2.45 6.08
C ILE A 115 -8.27 1.24 6.77
N VAL A 116 -7.01 1.33 7.17
CA VAL A 116 -6.35 0.20 7.86
C VAL A 116 -7.06 -0.15 9.16
N HIS A 117 -7.39 0.84 10.00
CA HIS A 117 -8.13 0.59 11.24
C HIS A 117 -9.54 0.03 11.02
N ALA A 118 -10.20 0.40 9.93
CA ALA A 118 -11.47 -0.23 9.54
C ALA A 118 -11.26 -1.71 9.17
N CYS A 119 -10.17 -2.01 8.45
CA CYS A 119 -9.79 -3.39 8.11
C CYS A 119 -9.44 -4.21 9.36
N GLU A 120 -8.68 -3.66 10.31
CA GLU A 120 -8.37 -4.33 11.59
C GLU A 120 -9.63 -4.75 12.34
N LYS A 121 -10.69 -3.94 12.29
CA LYS A 121 -11.98 -4.22 12.93
C LYS A 121 -12.87 -5.18 12.17
N SER A 122 -12.75 -5.23 10.84
CA SER A 122 -13.64 -6.02 9.97
C SER A 122 -13.11 -7.43 9.68
N VAL A 123 -11.79 -7.62 9.73
CA VAL A 123 -11.17 -8.92 9.54
C VAL A 123 -11.42 -9.80 10.77
N PRO A 124 -11.88 -11.04 10.59
CA PRO A 124 -12.09 -11.95 11.72
C PRO A 124 -10.80 -12.16 12.51
N PRO A 125 -10.86 -12.16 13.86
CA PRO A 125 -9.69 -12.41 14.69
C PRO A 125 -9.00 -13.72 14.35
N ASN A 126 -7.67 -13.72 14.33
CA ASN A 126 -6.84 -14.89 14.13
C ASN A 126 -5.70 -14.89 15.15
N GLU A 127 -5.45 -16.01 15.81
CA GLU A 127 -4.35 -16.16 16.78
C GLU A 127 -2.98 -16.11 16.10
N ASP A 128 -2.92 -16.43 14.80
CA ASP A 128 -1.72 -16.32 13.99
C ASP A 128 -1.58 -14.89 13.46
N ASN A 129 -0.63 -14.13 14.01
CA ASN A 129 -0.37 -12.75 13.64
C ASN A 129 -0.01 -12.57 12.16
N CYS A 130 0.63 -13.57 11.53
CA CYS A 130 0.94 -13.52 10.10
C CYS A 130 -0.34 -13.59 9.25
N LEU A 131 -1.25 -14.50 9.60
CA LEU A 131 -2.55 -14.59 8.91
C LEU A 131 -3.43 -13.38 9.20
N MET A 132 -3.35 -12.82 10.39
CA MET A 132 -4.05 -11.58 10.72
C MET A 132 -3.54 -10.41 9.87
N ALA A 133 -2.22 -10.23 9.79
CA ALA A 133 -1.60 -9.20 8.95
C ALA A 133 -1.95 -9.37 7.46
N LEU A 134 -1.97 -10.60 6.97
CA LEU A 134 -2.40 -10.93 5.62
C LEU A 134 -3.85 -10.51 5.37
N GLY A 135 -4.76 -10.88 6.26
CA GLY A 135 -6.18 -10.52 6.14
C GLY A 135 -6.40 -9.01 6.11
N ILE A 136 -5.75 -8.26 7.02
CA ILE A 136 -5.83 -6.79 7.08
C ILE A 136 -5.28 -6.17 5.79
N SER A 137 -4.14 -6.65 5.29
CA SER A 137 -3.53 -6.11 4.08
C SER A 137 -4.36 -6.38 2.82
N MET A 138 -5.02 -7.53 2.73
CA MET A 138 -5.93 -7.85 1.62
C MET A 138 -7.21 -7.00 1.65
N CYS A 139 -7.75 -6.74 2.85
CA CYS A 139 -8.82 -5.77 3.04
C CYS A 139 -8.37 -4.37 2.59
N PHE A 140 -7.24 -3.90 3.07
CA PHE A 140 -6.66 -2.61 2.69
C PHE A 140 -6.48 -2.49 1.16
N LYS A 141 -5.87 -3.49 0.52
CA LYS A 141 -5.74 -3.55 -0.94
C LYS A 141 -7.08 -3.33 -1.63
N THR A 142 -8.13 -4.02 -1.17
CA THR A 142 -9.46 -3.93 -1.76
C THR A 142 -10.03 -2.52 -1.66
N GLU A 143 -9.89 -1.87 -0.50
CA GLU A 143 -10.37 -0.50 -0.30
C GLU A 143 -9.59 0.52 -1.15
N ILE A 144 -8.26 0.35 -1.27
CA ILE A 144 -7.41 1.20 -2.11
C ILE A 144 -7.77 1.07 -3.60
N HIS A 145 -8.09 -0.14 -4.07
CA HIS A 145 -8.59 -0.32 -5.45
C HIS A 145 -9.93 0.37 -5.69
N LYS A 146 -10.87 0.33 -4.72
CA LYS A 146 -12.16 1.04 -4.82
C LYS A 146 -12.00 2.56 -4.98
N LEU A 147 -10.95 3.13 -4.37
CA LEU A 147 -10.62 4.55 -4.47
C LEU A 147 -9.83 4.91 -5.73
N ASN A 148 -9.47 3.94 -6.56
CA ASN A 148 -8.53 4.10 -7.68
C ASN A 148 -7.17 4.68 -7.25
N TRP A 149 -6.72 4.36 -6.04
CA TRP A 149 -5.42 4.79 -5.49
C TRP A 149 -4.34 3.73 -5.69
N ALA A 150 -4.70 2.50 -6.03
CA ALA A 150 -3.73 1.44 -6.28
C ALA A 150 -2.75 1.84 -7.39
N PRO A 151 -1.43 1.64 -7.19
CA PRO A 151 -0.46 1.91 -8.23
C PRO A 151 -0.68 0.97 -9.41
N ASN A 152 -0.33 1.44 -10.62
CA ASN A 152 -0.34 0.56 -11.78
C ASN A 152 0.75 -0.51 -11.61
N HIS A 153 0.33 -1.76 -11.51
CA HIS A 153 1.21 -2.90 -11.23
C HIS A 153 2.29 -3.07 -12.31
N GLU A 154 1.95 -2.96 -13.59
CA GLU A 154 2.87 -3.17 -14.70
C GLU A 154 3.96 -2.09 -14.72
N LEU A 155 3.56 -0.82 -14.63
CA LEU A 155 4.51 0.31 -14.60
C LEU A 155 5.42 0.26 -13.37
N MET A 156 4.87 -0.12 -12.22
CA MET A 156 5.66 -0.28 -10.99
C MET A 156 6.68 -1.41 -11.13
N PHE A 157 6.30 -2.54 -11.72
CA PHE A 157 7.18 -3.68 -11.92
C PHE A 157 8.33 -3.35 -12.90
N GLU A 158 8.03 -2.68 -14.03
CA GLU A 158 9.04 -2.22 -14.99
C GLU A 158 10.06 -1.27 -14.34
N GLU A 159 9.60 -0.34 -13.53
CA GLU A 159 10.46 0.61 -12.80
C GLU A 159 11.37 -0.11 -11.80
N LEU A 160 10.84 -1.06 -11.02
CA LEU A 160 11.62 -1.86 -10.08
C LEU A 160 12.70 -2.70 -10.76
N VAL A 161 12.35 -3.33 -11.89
CA VAL A 161 13.32 -4.09 -12.70
C VAL A 161 14.41 -3.17 -13.23
N SER A 162 14.06 -1.99 -13.74
CA SER A 162 15.02 -0.98 -14.21
C SER A 162 15.97 -0.53 -13.10
N ASP A 163 15.45 -0.27 -11.90
CA ASP A 163 16.26 0.14 -10.73
C ASP A 163 17.25 -0.95 -10.31
N MET A 164 16.87 -2.23 -10.39
CA MET A 164 17.74 -3.36 -10.09
C MET A 164 18.89 -3.53 -11.11
N TRP A 165 18.64 -3.19 -12.39
CA TRP A 165 19.68 -3.28 -13.44
C TRP A 165 20.67 -2.10 -13.39
N ASN A 166 20.33 -1.00 -12.76
CA ASN A 166 21.13 0.23 -12.69
C ASN A 166 21.88 0.39 -11.35
N SER A 167 21.72 -0.51 -10.42
CA SER A 167 22.37 -0.54 -9.09
C SER A 167 23.54 -1.51 -9.06
#